data_a9c3ff849510849093441dc4b7a28c86
#
_entry.id   a9c3ff849510849093441dc4b7a28c86
#
_cell.length_a   1.000
_cell.length_b   1.000
_cell.length_c   1.000
_cell.angle_alpha   90.00
_cell.angle_beta   90.00
_cell.angle_gamma   90.00
#
_symmetry.space_group_name_H-M   'P 1'
#
loop_
_entity.id
_entity.type
_entity.pdbx_description
1 polymer ?
#
loop_
_entity_poly.entity_id
_entity_poly.type
_entity_poly.pdbx_seq_one_letter_code
_entity_poly.pdbx_strand_id
1 'polypeptide(L)'
;QWPNIFYPYFIHILSKPIAATRDTAINQNDTDKLKEATDNAAKKINTKLVFYGSHNTDKAMQLNQLAYNTKKAVCFIDCQRLVDKYITETEKHLSELVAQAETENWILFIAEVDALLGRRTEDADHEYANQEDSYIFKRLSQYPGLSIFSLAEKPKLEMLRYAVDSVISFR
;
A
#
# COMPACT_ATOMS: atom_id res chain seq x y z
N GLN A 1 7.86 2.65 20.17
CA GLN A 1 8.86 1.58 20.16
C GLN A 1 8.26 0.32 19.54
N TRP A 2 8.99 -0.30 18.65
CA TRP A 2 8.49 -1.44 17.90
C TRP A 2 8.49 -2.69 18.76
N PRO A 3 7.45 -3.53 18.68
CA PRO A 3 7.48 -4.81 19.33
C PRO A 3 8.64 -5.65 18.80
N ASN A 4 9.22 -6.52 19.63
CA ASN A 4 10.28 -7.44 19.24
C ASN A 4 9.74 -8.54 18.34
N ILE A 5 9.08 -8.15 17.25
CA ILE A 5 8.53 -9.07 16.26
C ILE A 5 9.49 -9.12 15.09
N PHE A 6 9.89 -10.30 14.71
CA PHE A 6 10.72 -10.50 13.54
C PHE A 6 9.84 -10.45 12.29
N TYR A 7 10.02 -9.40 11.48
CA TYR A 7 9.30 -9.27 10.22
C TYR A 7 10.12 -9.85 9.07
N PRO A 8 9.46 -10.51 8.09
CA PRO A 8 10.14 -10.88 6.86
C PRO A 8 10.76 -9.67 6.18
N TYR A 9 11.85 -9.90 5.41
CA TYR A 9 12.62 -8.82 4.79
C TYR A 9 11.85 -7.96 3.80
N PHE A 10 10.67 -8.40 3.33
CA PHE A 10 9.81 -7.60 2.45
C PHE A 10 8.87 -6.66 3.22
N ILE A 11 8.95 -6.64 4.54
CA ILE A 11 8.11 -5.81 5.40
C ILE A 11 8.99 -4.87 6.23
N HIS A 12 8.66 -3.59 6.20
CA HIS A 12 9.33 -2.58 7.00
C HIS A 12 8.29 -1.76 7.76
N ILE A 13 8.50 -1.61 9.05
CA ILE A 13 7.64 -0.76 9.86
C ILE A 13 8.34 0.58 10.05
N LEU A 14 7.71 1.63 9.56
CA LEU A 14 8.24 2.98 9.65
C LEU A 14 7.60 3.71 10.82
N SER A 15 8.42 4.28 11.69
CA SER A 15 7.97 5.05 12.85
C SER A 15 7.12 6.23 12.42
N LYS A 16 6.27 6.71 13.32
CA LYS A 16 5.53 7.95 13.09
C LYS A 16 6.51 9.09 12.88
N PRO A 17 6.36 9.89 11.82
CA PRO A 17 7.23 11.05 11.62
C PRO A 17 7.02 12.08 12.72
N ILE A 18 8.11 12.71 13.13
CA ILE A 18 8.07 13.77 14.14
C ILE A 18 7.96 15.17 13.51
N ALA A 19 8.17 15.27 12.21
CA ALA A 19 8.09 16.52 11.48
C ALA A 19 7.48 16.29 10.11
N ALA A 20 6.75 17.31 9.62
CA ALA A 20 6.21 17.28 8.28
C ALA A 20 7.32 17.42 7.25
N THR A 21 7.17 16.77 6.12
CA THR A 21 8.02 16.97 4.96
C THR A 21 7.52 18.15 4.12
N ARG A 22 8.37 18.62 3.21
CA ARG A 22 7.97 19.63 2.24
C ARG A 22 6.87 19.07 1.34
N ASP A 23 5.89 19.90 0.99
CA ASP A 23 4.84 19.54 0.06
C ASP A 23 5.42 19.17 -1.30
N THR A 24 4.88 18.11 -1.88
CA THR A 24 5.21 17.72 -3.24
C THR A 24 4.28 18.41 -4.22
N ALA A 25 4.75 18.59 -5.45
CA ALA A 25 3.94 19.22 -6.50
C ALA A 25 2.91 18.20 -7.05
N ILE A 26 1.74 18.21 -6.47
CA ILE A 26 0.58 17.47 -6.99
C ILE A 26 -0.52 18.47 -7.32
N ASN A 27 -1.49 18.05 -8.14
CA ASN A 27 -2.55 18.98 -8.50
C ASN A 27 -3.52 19.20 -7.31
N GLN A 28 -4.27 20.28 -7.37
CA GLN A 28 -5.18 20.68 -6.28
C GLN A 28 -6.23 19.63 -5.98
N ASN A 29 -6.76 18.98 -7.01
CA ASN A 29 -7.76 17.93 -6.83
C ASN A 29 -7.18 16.75 -6.04
N ASP A 30 -5.94 16.37 -6.30
CA ASP A 30 -5.26 15.31 -5.56
C ASP A 30 -4.95 15.73 -4.12
N THR A 31 -4.62 17.00 -3.90
CA THR A 31 -4.47 17.55 -2.55
C THR A 31 -5.76 17.42 -1.75
N ASP A 32 -6.89 17.72 -2.35
CA ASP A 32 -8.19 17.59 -1.71
C ASP A 32 -8.52 16.14 -1.37
N LYS A 33 -8.17 15.21 -2.26
CA LYS A 33 -8.35 13.76 -2.03
C LYS A 33 -7.49 13.27 -0.86
N LEU A 34 -6.27 13.74 -0.75
CA LEU A 34 -5.39 13.40 0.37
C LEU A 34 -5.91 13.93 1.69
N LYS A 35 -6.46 15.15 1.67
CA LYS A 35 -7.08 15.74 2.86
C LYS A 35 -8.30 14.94 3.31
N GLU A 36 -9.13 14.52 2.36
CA GLU A 36 -10.28 13.66 2.64
C GLU A 36 -9.83 12.33 3.24
N ALA A 37 -8.77 11.73 2.69
CA ALA A 37 -8.22 10.48 3.21
C ALA A 37 -7.71 10.65 4.66
N THR A 38 -7.09 11.78 4.96
CA THR A 38 -6.64 12.11 6.31
C THR A 38 -7.81 12.19 7.28
N ASP A 39 -8.88 12.87 6.87
CA ASP A 39 -10.09 13.02 7.69
C ASP A 39 -10.77 11.66 7.91
N ASN A 40 -10.84 10.84 6.86
CA ASN A 40 -11.42 9.50 6.95
C ASN A 40 -10.61 8.59 7.87
N ALA A 41 -9.29 8.68 7.83
CA ALA A 41 -8.42 7.91 8.72
C ALA A 41 -8.66 8.28 10.18
N ALA A 42 -8.84 9.57 10.48
CA ALA A 42 -9.16 10.03 11.83
C ALA A 42 -10.52 9.50 12.33
N LYS A 43 -11.46 9.30 11.43
CA LYS A 43 -12.80 8.76 11.74
C LYS A 43 -12.85 7.23 11.67
N LYS A 44 -11.72 6.56 11.42
CA LYS A 44 -11.61 5.12 11.24
C LYS A 44 -12.48 4.58 10.10
N ILE A 45 -12.64 5.38 9.05
CA ILE A 45 -13.35 4.99 7.84
C ILE A 45 -12.36 4.26 6.94
N ASN A 46 -12.73 3.07 6.49
CA ASN A 46 -11.94 2.28 5.54
C ASN A 46 -11.69 3.09 4.28
N THR A 47 -10.43 3.32 3.94
CA THR A 47 -10.03 4.15 2.81
C THR A 47 -8.93 3.48 2.02
N LYS A 48 -9.07 3.45 0.71
CA LYS A 48 -8.08 2.89 -0.21
C LYS A 48 -7.68 3.93 -1.24
N LEU A 49 -6.37 4.18 -1.34
CA LEU A 49 -5.80 5.12 -2.30
C LEU A 49 -4.84 4.38 -3.24
N VAL A 50 -4.67 4.93 -4.44
CA VAL A 50 -3.59 4.55 -5.33
C VAL A 50 -2.64 5.73 -5.47
N PHE A 51 -1.34 5.48 -5.33
CA PHE A 51 -0.27 6.41 -5.69
C PHE A 51 0.27 5.95 -7.03
N TYR A 52 -0.03 6.68 -8.09
CA TYR A 52 0.30 6.31 -9.46
C TYR A 52 1.44 7.14 -10.00
N GLY A 53 2.40 6.49 -10.64
CA GLY A 53 3.54 7.13 -11.28
C GLY A 53 4.85 6.47 -10.90
N SER A 54 5.94 6.96 -11.48
CA SER A 54 7.29 6.41 -11.26
C SER A 54 8.15 7.21 -10.28
N HIS A 55 7.65 8.34 -9.77
CA HIS A 55 8.42 9.22 -8.88
C HIS A 55 8.29 8.76 -7.42
N ASN A 56 9.06 7.75 -7.06
CA ASN A 56 9.00 7.15 -5.73
C ASN A 56 9.42 8.10 -4.60
N THR A 57 10.31 9.05 -4.88
CA THR A 57 10.71 10.06 -3.90
C THR A 57 9.52 10.93 -3.50
N ASP A 58 8.75 11.39 -4.48
CA ASP A 58 7.57 12.21 -4.22
C ASP A 58 6.48 11.43 -3.51
N LYS A 59 6.30 10.16 -3.88
CA LYS A 59 5.38 9.26 -3.17
C LYS A 59 5.78 9.10 -1.72
N ALA A 60 7.07 8.91 -1.45
CA ALA A 60 7.58 8.77 -0.08
C ALA A 60 7.35 10.05 0.73
N MET A 61 7.54 11.21 0.13
CA MET A 61 7.29 12.48 0.80
C MET A 61 5.81 12.66 1.15
N GLN A 62 4.91 12.33 0.23
CA GLN A 62 3.47 12.40 0.50
C GLN A 62 3.04 11.36 1.53
N LEU A 63 3.60 10.17 1.49
CA LEU A 63 3.35 9.15 2.51
C LEU A 63 3.76 9.64 3.90
N ASN A 64 4.94 10.25 3.99
CA ASN A 64 5.43 10.81 5.25
C ASN A 64 4.51 11.93 5.76
N GLN A 65 4.06 12.80 4.85
CA GLN A 65 3.13 13.88 5.20
C GLN A 65 1.80 13.32 5.71
N LEU A 66 1.29 12.30 5.04
CA LEU A 66 0.04 11.65 5.43
C LEU A 66 0.18 10.95 6.79
N ALA A 67 1.30 10.26 7.01
CA ALA A 67 1.60 9.62 8.29
C ALA A 67 1.72 10.64 9.41
N TYR A 68 2.37 11.77 9.15
CA TYR A 68 2.49 12.86 10.09
C TYR A 68 1.11 13.45 10.47
N ASN A 69 0.30 13.72 9.46
CA ASN A 69 -1.03 14.33 9.67
C ASN A 69 -1.99 13.39 10.41
N THR A 70 -1.89 12.09 10.16
CA THR A 70 -2.74 11.09 10.81
C THR A 70 -2.16 10.60 12.14
N LYS A 71 -0.91 10.91 12.42
CA LYS A 71 -0.17 10.41 13.60
C LYS A 71 -0.12 8.89 13.64
N LYS A 72 0.06 8.28 12.46
CA LYS A 72 0.11 6.81 12.32
C LYS A 72 1.47 6.36 11.84
N ALA A 73 1.87 5.18 12.28
CA ALA A 73 3.02 4.49 11.70
C ALA A 73 2.62 3.86 10.36
N VAL A 74 3.58 3.55 9.53
CA VAL A 74 3.38 2.95 8.22
C VAL A 74 3.95 1.55 8.21
N CYS A 75 3.14 0.59 7.78
CA CYS A 75 3.61 -0.75 7.44
C CYS A 75 3.88 -0.78 5.94
N PHE A 76 5.16 -0.79 5.58
CA PHE A 76 5.62 -0.78 4.20
C PHE A 76 5.82 -2.21 3.73
N ILE A 77 5.09 -2.62 2.70
CA ILE A 77 5.17 -3.97 2.12
C ILE A 77 5.76 -3.86 0.72
N ASP A 78 6.91 -4.51 0.51
CA ASP A 78 7.58 -4.55 -0.78
C ASP A 78 7.08 -5.76 -1.58
N CYS A 79 6.16 -5.51 -2.52
CA CYS A 79 5.55 -6.58 -3.30
C CYS A 79 6.52 -7.25 -4.27
N GLN A 80 7.53 -6.53 -4.73
CA GLN A 80 8.55 -7.12 -5.63
C GLN A 80 9.30 -8.24 -4.91
N ARG A 81 9.67 -8.01 -3.66
CA ARG A 81 10.34 -9.03 -2.85
C ARG A 81 9.39 -10.13 -2.38
N LEU A 82 8.14 -9.76 -2.14
CA LEU A 82 7.11 -10.70 -1.71
C LEU A 82 6.88 -11.80 -2.76
N VAL A 83 6.75 -11.43 -4.03
CA VAL A 83 6.49 -12.40 -5.10
C VAL A 83 7.71 -13.28 -5.42
N ASP A 84 8.92 -12.76 -5.17
CA ASP A 84 10.15 -13.52 -5.41
C ASP A 84 10.35 -14.65 -4.40
N LYS A 85 9.71 -14.57 -3.25
CA LYS A 85 9.91 -15.49 -2.13
C LYS A 85 8.59 -16.05 -1.61
N TYR A 86 7.61 -16.26 -2.51
CA TYR A 86 6.33 -16.79 -2.08
C TYR A 86 6.46 -18.22 -1.55
N ILE A 87 6.05 -18.40 -0.31
CA ILE A 87 5.98 -19.68 0.37
C ILE A 87 4.75 -19.70 1.26
N THR A 88 4.27 -20.88 1.64
CA THR A 88 3.09 -21.04 2.50
C THR A 88 3.20 -20.20 3.79
N GLU A 89 4.39 -20.09 4.35
CA GLU A 89 4.64 -19.30 5.54
C GLU A 89 4.38 -17.82 5.32
N THR A 90 4.54 -17.32 4.09
CA THR A 90 4.26 -15.92 3.75
C THR A 90 2.80 -15.57 3.95
N GLU A 91 1.88 -16.47 3.58
CA GLU A 91 0.45 -16.26 3.80
C GLU A 91 0.11 -16.10 5.28
N LYS A 92 0.69 -16.95 6.10
CA LYS A 92 0.48 -16.91 7.55
C LYS A 92 1.02 -15.61 8.13
N HIS A 93 2.25 -15.23 7.76
CA HIS A 93 2.87 -13.99 8.21
C HIS A 93 2.08 -12.76 7.75
N LEU A 94 1.57 -12.79 6.53
CA LEU A 94 0.77 -11.71 5.99
C LEU A 94 -0.53 -11.53 6.76
N SER A 95 -1.21 -12.63 7.09
CA SER A 95 -2.44 -12.59 7.87
C SER A 95 -2.21 -12.05 9.27
N GLU A 96 -1.14 -12.48 9.92
CA GLU A 96 -0.75 -11.99 11.24
C GLU A 96 -0.40 -10.50 11.19
N LEU A 97 0.31 -10.08 10.14
CA LEU A 97 0.70 -8.69 9.93
C LEU A 97 -0.52 -7.79 9.76
N VAL A 98 -1.47 -8.20 8.92
CA VAL A 98 -2.69 -7.42 8.68
C VAL A 98 -3.50 -7.30 9.97
N ALA A 99 -3.60 -8.36 10.76
CA ALA A 99 -4.28 -8.33 12.04
C ALA A 99 -3.59 -7.37 13.02
N GLN A 100 -2.26 -7.39 13.05
CA GLN A 100 -1.49 -6.47 13.89
C GLN A 100 -1.63 -5.02 13.43
N ALA A 101 -1.59 -4.80 12.13
CA ALA A 101 -1.77 -3.45 11.56
C ALA A 101 -3.13 -2.87 11.93
N GLU A 102 -4.16 -3.69 11.95
CA GLU A 102 -5.50 -3.29 12.37
C GLU A 102 -5.52 -2.90 13.86
N THR A 103 -4.93 -3.73 14.71
CA THR A 103 -4.84 -3.47 16.15
C THR A 103 -4.07 -2.18 16.44
N GLU A 104 -2.94 -1.97 15.76
CA GLU A 104 -2.06 -0.81 15.95
C GLU A 104 -2.52 0.40 15.13
N ASN A 105 -3.51 0.22 14.27
CA ASN A 105 -4.05 1.27 13.42
C ASN A 105 -3.00 1.88 12.48
N TRP A 106 -2.15 1.04 11.89
CA TRP A 106 -1.12 1.47 10.95
C TRP A 106 -1.70 1.79 9.58
N ILE A 107 -1.00 2.65 8.83
CA ILE A 107 -1.23 2.80 7.39
C ILE A 107 -0.53 1.64 6.68
N LEU A 108 -1.23 0.94 5.79
CA LEU A 108 -0.59 -0.02 4.90
C LEU A 108 -0.14 0.70 3.64
N PHE A 109 1.16 0.67 3.36
CA PHE A 109 1.70 1.15 2.08
C PHE A 109 2.23 -0.04 1.30
N ILE A 110 1.55 -0.35 0.21
CA ILE A 110 1.80 -1.55 -0.59
C ILE A 110 2.56 -1.12 -1.83
N ALA A 111 3.89 -1.23 -1.76
CA ALA A 111 4.80 -0.75 -2.80
C ALA A 111 4.89 -1.72 -3.95
N GLU A 112 4.92 -1.18 -5.16
CA GLU A 112 5.04 -1.95 -6.40
C GLU A 112 3.99 -3.05 -6.52
N VAL A 113 2.74 -2.69 -6.28
CA VAL A 113 1.62 -3.62 -6.35
C VAL A 113 1.45 -4.19 -7.77
N ASP A 114 2.04 -3.55 -8.78
CA ASP A 114 2.15 -4.07 -10.14
C ASP A 114 2.59 -5.53 -10.16
N ALA A 115 3.49 -5.91 -9.27
CA ALA A 115 4.01 -7.27 -9.18
C ALA A 115 2.94 -8.30 -8.79
N LEU A 116 1.89 -7.88 -8.09
CA LEU A 116 0.79 -8.73 -7.66
C LEU A 116 -0.36 -8.78 -8.65
N LEU A 117 -0.43 -7.80 -9.56
CA LEU A 117 -1.51 -7.70 -10.52
C LEU A 117 -1.13 -8.48 -11.77
N GLY A 118 -1.94 -9.45 -12.09
CA GLY A 118 -1.63 -10.46 -13.08
C GLY A 118 -1.15 -9.92 -14.42
N ARG A 119 -0.15 -10.59 -14.94
CA ARG A 119 0.22 -10.41 -16.33
C ARG A 119 -0.85 -11.09 -17.17
N ARG A 120 -1.44 -10.37 -18.09
CA ARG A 120 -2.24 -11.01 -19.13
C ARG A 120 -1.29 -11.75 -20.05
N THR A 121 -0.91 -12.94 -19.69
CA THR A 121 -0.19 -13.82 -20.56
C THR A 121 -1.12 -14.95 -20.97
N GLU A 122 -1.04 -15.34 -22.22
CA GLU A 122 -1.78 -16.45 -22.79
C GLU A 122 -1.25 -17.81 -22.30
N ASP A 123 -0.32 -17.81 -21.35
CA ASP A 123 0.37 -18.99 -20.86
C ASP A 123 -0.33 -19.55 -19.63
N ALA A 124 -0.72 -20.82 -19.70
CA ALA A 124 -1.41 -21.52 -18.61
C ALA A 124 -0.61 -21.56 -17.30
N ASP A 125 0.72 -21.56 -17.38
CA ASP A 125 1.61 -21.55 -16.21
C ASP A 125 1.53 -20.22 -15.45
N HIS A 126 1.18 -19.14 -16.13
CA HIS A 126 1.03 -17.82 -15.53
C HIS A 126 -0.31 -17.66 -14.81
N GLU A 127 -1.33 -18.46 -15.13
CA GLU A 127 -2.58 -18.48 -14.40
C GLU A 127 -2.38 -18.92 -12.96
N TYR A 128 -1.46 -19.83 -12.72
CA TYR A 128 -1.16 -20.33 -11.37
C TYR A 128 -0.51 -19.26 -10.51
N ALA A 129 0.51 -18.58 -11.04
CA ALA A 129 1.16 -17.46 -10.36
C ALA A 129 0.16 -16.31 -10.12
N ASN A 130 -0.73 -16.05 -11.10
CA ASN A 130 -1.75 -15.02 -10.99
C ASN A 130 -2.77 -15.30 -9.87
N GLN A 131 -3.10 -16.57 -9.62
CA GLN A 131 -4.02 -16.91 -8.54
C GLN A 131 -3.44 -16.64 -7.17
N GLU A 132 -2.17 -16.96 -6.95
CA GLU A 132 -1.47 -16.70 -5.70
C GLU A 132 -1.31 -15.21 -5.47
N ASP A 133 -0.88 -14.47 -6.50
CA ASP A 133 -0.73 -13.03 -6.45
C ASP A 133 -2.08 -12.35 -6.19
N SER A 134 -3.13 -12.84 -6.83
CA SER A 134 -4.49 -12.35 -6.61
C SER A 134 -4.97 -12.59 -5.19
N TYR A 135 -4.61 -13.72 -4.60
CA TYR A 135 -4.93 -14.01 -3.21
C TYR A 135 -4.26 -13.02 -2.26
N ILE A 136 -2.97 -12.77 -2.46
CA ILE A 136 -2.21 -11.79 -1.66
C ILE A 136 -2.84 -10.42 -1.80
N PHE A 137 -3.11 -9.99 -3.03
CA PHE A 137 -3.74 -8.70 -3.29
C PHE A 137 -5.09 -8.59 -2.59
N LYS A 138 -5.91 -9.63 -2.71
CA LYS A 138 -7.23 -9.67 -2.08
C LYS A 138 -7.12 -9.56 -0.57
N ARG A 139 -6.15 -10.26 0.02
CA ARG A 139 -5.94 -10.24 1.47
C ARG A 139 -5.54 -8.83 1.94
N LEU A 140 -4.64 -8.18 1.22
CA LEU A 140 -4.24 -6.80 1.52
C LEU A 140 -5.40 -5.82 1.33
N SER A 141 -6.22 -6.04 0.32
CA SER A 141 -7.38 -5.17 0.03
C SER A 141 -8.47 -5.26 1.10
N GLN A 142 -8.47 -6.30 1.92
CA GLN A 142 -9.42 -6.47 2.99
C GLN A 142 -9.07 -5.68 4.26
N TYR A 143 -7.91 -5.02 4.28
CA TYR A 143 -7.50 -4.22 5.43
C TYR A 143 -8.53 -3.11 5.69
N PRO A 144 -9.09 -3.02 6.92
CA PRO A 144 -10.17 -2.08 7.21
C PRO A 144 -9.71 -0.65 7.50
N GLY A 145 -8.41 -0.37 7.53
CA GLY A 145 -7.88 0.96 7.75
C GLY A 145 -7.51 1.68 6.47
N LEU A 146 -6.51 2.56 6.54
CA LEU A 146 -6.00 3.28 5.39
C LEU A 146 -4.97 2.43 4.67
N SER A 147 -5.21 2.14 3.39
CA SER A 147 -4.30 1.42 2.51
C SER A 147 -3.92 2.27 1.31
N ILE A 148 -2.65 2.24 0.93
CA ILE A 148 -2.14 2.95 -0.23
C ILE A 148 -1.44 1.95 -1.13
N PHE A 149 -1.93 1.82 -2.37
CA PHE A 149 -1.36 0.93 -3.38
C PHE A 149 -0.49 1.77 -4.31
N SER A 150 0.81 1.53 -4.32
CA SER A 150 1.73 2.25 -5.19
C SER A 150 2.04 1.44 -6.44
N LEU A 151 1.83 2.03 -7.61
CA LEU A 151 2.07 1.38 -8.89
C LEU A 151 2.50 2.38 -9.97
N ALA A 152 3.11 1.89 -11.04
CA ALA A 152 3.63 2.73 -12.11
C ALA A 152 3.03 2.40 -13.48
N GLU A 153 2.48 1.20 -13.68
CA GLU A 153 2.01 0.75 -14.98
C GLU A 153 0.53 1.09 -15.20
N LYS A 154 0.26 1.85 -16.26
CA LYS A 154 -1.09 2.31 -16.59
C LYS A 154 -2.11 1.18 -16.76
N PRO A 155 -1.82 0.07 -17.44
CA PRO A 155 -2.80 -1.02 -17.55
C PRO A 155 -3.21 -1.58 -16.20
N LYS A 156 -2.30 -1.64 -15.26
CA LYS A 156 -2.58 -2.14 -13.91
C LYS A 156 -3.35 -1.12 -13.07
N LEU A 157 -3.14 0.18 -13.32
CA LEU A 157 -3.96 1.22 -12.72
C LEU A 157 -5.45 1.02 -13.09
N GLU A 158 -5.72 0.72 -14.38
CA GLU A 158 -7.08 0.49 -14.82
C GLU A 158 -7.73 -0.72 -14.12
N MET A 159 -6.94 -1.74 -13.78
CA MET A 159 -7.43 -2.89 -13.01
C MET A 159 -7.84 -2.51 -11.58
N LEU A 160 -7.18 -1.54 -10.98
CA LEU A 160 -7.43 -1.12 -9.60
C LEU A 160 -8.45 0.01 -9.45
N ARG A 161 -8.71 0.75 -10.52
CA ARG A 161 -9.47 2.01 -10.45
C ARG A 161 -10.84 1.85 -9.78
N TYR A 162 -11.49 0.71 -9.96
CA TYR A 162 -12.81 0.44 -9.39
C TYR A 162 -12.77 -0.09 -7.95
N ALA A 163 -11.58 -0.47 -7.47
CA ALA A 163 -11.40 -1.06 -6.15
C ALA A 163 -10.92 -0.05 -5.10
N VAL A 164 -10.66 1.19 -5.50
CA VAL A 164 -10.10 2.23 -4.63
C VAL A 164 -10.96 3.48 -4.61
N ASP A 165 -10.82 4.24 -3.55
CA ASP A 165 -11.58 5.48 -3.37
C ASP A 165 -11.05 6.61 -4.24
N SER A 166 -9.73 6.71 -4.36
CA SER A 166 -9.09 7.80 -5.12
C SER A 166 -7.74 7.38 -5.68
N VAL A 167 -7.36 8.03 -6.77
CA VAL A 167 -6.04 7.90 -7.39
C VAL A 167 -5.31 9.24 -7.30
N ILE A 168 -4.10 9.21 -6.76
CA ILE A 168 -3.21 10.36 -6.68
C ILE A 168 -2.10 10.15 -7.70
N SER A 169 -1.93 11.08 -8.62
CA SER A 169 -0.94 10.96 -9.69
C SER A 169 0.32 11.74 -9.37
N PHE A 170 1.46 11.08 -9.56
CA PHE A 170 2.79 11.67 -9.38
C PHE A 170 3.48 11.69 -10.73
N ARG A 171 3.95 12.83 -11.11
CA ARG A 171 4.61 13.02 -12.42
C ARG A 171 6.09 12.78 -12.33
#